data_ca6ce556880bf86d8fcd7b30a8172c90
#
_entry.id   ca6ce556880bf86d8fcd7b30a8172c90
#
_cell.length_a   1.000
_cell.length_b   1.000
_cell.length_c   1.000
_cell.angle_alpha   90.00
_cell.angle_beta   90.00
_cell.angle_gamma   90.00
#
_symmetry.space_group_name_H-M   'P 1'
#
loop_
_entity.id
_entity.type
_entity.pdbx_description
1 polymer ?
#
loop_
_entity_poly.entity_id
_entity_poly.type
_entity_poly.pdbx_seq_one_letter_code
_entity_poly.pdbx_strand_id
1 'polypeptide(L)'
;TAVLSGLLSHVGLIDAASTAKPERGRRRGPAEYLGARGARFAINPGSSAARTNPPLVMAVELVETSRLWARTVAPIDADWVEAVGGHLLKRNYSEPHWSAKGGQCVAYERVTLLGVPIIAQRLVSYARIDPVVAREVFIQSALVEGQWRTRHHFWARNQAVRAEAEDLADRNRRRDLLVDDASIAAFYAARIPAEIVTVAHFDRWWRDARRKDEHLLDLTVADLLAPDAELDTTSFPDHWP
;
A
#
# COMPACT_ATOMS: atom_id res chain seq x y z
N THR A 1 23.25 13.05 -14.33
CA THR A 1 22.15 13.83 -13.69
C THR A 1 22.11 15.27 -14.16
N ALA A 2 23.26 16.00 -14.29
CA ALA A 2 23.27 17.41 -14.70
C ALA A 2 22.59 17.69 -16.05
N VAL A 3 22.81 16.87 -17.08
CA VAL A 3 22.15 17.01 -18.39
C VAL A 3 20.66 16.70 -18.29
N LEU A 4 20.27 15.70 -17.50
CA LEU A 4 18.88 15.28 -17.31
C LEU A 4 18.03 16.40 -16.68
N SER A 5 18.58 17.21 -15.75
CA SER A 5 17.83 18.30 -15.11
C SER A 5 17.35 19.37 -16.09
N GLY A 6 18.07 19.58 -17.19
CA GLY A 6 17.68 20.49 -18.27
C GLY A 6 16.77 19.89 -19.34
N LEU A 7 16.62 18.56 -19.36
CA LEU A 7 15.92 17.84 -20.43
C LEU A 7 14.77 16.97 -19.93
N LEU A 8 14.17 17.28 -18.79
CA LEU A 8 13.05 16.52 -18.21
C LEU A 8 11.82 16.45 -19.13
N SER A 9 11.63 17.44 -19.99
CA SER A 9 10.56 17.42 -21.02
C SER A 9 10.84 16.48 -22.20
N HIS A 10 12.06 15.99 -22.34
CA HIS A 10 12.48 15.07 -23.39
C HIS A 10 12.68 13.63 -22.89
N VAL A 11 12.11 13.32 -21.74
CA VAL A 11 12.03 11.94 -21.21
C VAL A 11 10.90 11.20 -21.89
N GLY A 12 11.13 9.94 -22.23
CA GLY A 12 10.13 9.06 -22.81
C GLY A 12 10.17 7.65 -22.26
N LEU A 13 8.99 7.09 -22.02
CA LEU A 13 8.79 5.68 -21.66
C LEU A 13 8.38 4.90 -22.87
N ILE A 14 8.97 3.72 -23.07
CA ILE A 14 8.61 2.83 -24.16
C ILE A 14 7.13 2.44 -24.09
N ASP A 15 6.42 2.54 -25.21
CA ASP A 15 5.05 2.05 -25.31
C ASP A 15 5.08 0.52 -25.50
N ALA A 16 4.62 -0.21 -24.49
CA ALA A 16 4.58 -1.67 -24.52
C ALA A 16 3.78 -2.22 -25.71
N ALA A 17 2.75 -1.51 -26.16
CA ALA A 17 1.96 -1.91 -27.32
C ALA A 17 2.79 -1.89 -28.61
N SER A 18 3.73 -0.95 -28.73
CA SER A 18 4.63 -0.85 -29.89
C SER A 18 5.68 -1.97 -29.95
N THR A 19 5.95 -2.63 -28.82
CA THR A 19 6.94 -3.72 -28.69
C THR A 19 6.32 -5.12 -28.80
N ALA A 20 4.98 -5.25 -28.79
CA ALA A 20 4.28 -6.50 -28.97
C ALA A 20 4.66 -7.19 -30.30
N LYS A 21 4.58 -8.53 -30.34
CA LYS A 21 4.85 -9.28 -31.58
C LYS A 21 3.87 -8.82 -32.68
N PRO A 22 4.37 -8.43 -33.86
CA PRO A 22 3.49 -8.06 -34.97
C PRO A 22 2.68 -9.27 -35.41
N GLU A 23 1.44 -9.01 -35.82
CA GLU A 23 0.62 -10.01 -36.49
C GLU A 23 1.34 -10.59 -37.72
N ARG A 24 1.08 -11.87 -38.04
CA ARG A 24 1.71 -12.58 -39.18
C ARG A 24 1.69 -11.72 -40.46
N GLY A 25 2.87 -11.39 -40.97
CA GLY A 25 3.02 -10.68 -42.24
C GLY A 25 3.29 -9.17 -42.17
N ARG A 26 3.21 -8.56 -40.99
CA ARG A 26 3.53 -7.13 -40.81
C ARG A 26 4.97 -6.92 -40.36
N ARG A 27 5.75 -6.08 -41.06
CA ARG A 27 7.06 -5.64 -40.60
C ARG A 27 6.93 -4.79 -39.32
N ARG A 28 7.73 -5.09 -38.32
CA ARG A 28 7.76 -4.30 -37.09
C ARG A 28 8.30 -2.90 -37.41
N GLY A 29 7.51 -1.87 -37.06
CA GLY A 29 7.97 -0.48 -37.07
C GLY A 29 8.97 -0.23 -35.92
N PRO A 30 9.61 0.93 -35.87
CA PRO A 30 10.43 1.33 -34.73
C PRO A 30 9.57 1.39 -33.47
N ALA A 31 10.17 1.05 -32.31
CA ALA A 31 9.47 1.17 -31.03
C ALA A 31 9.09 2.63 -30.77
N GLU A 32 7.88 2.84 -30.29
CA GLU A 32 7.35 4.16 -29.92
C GLU A 32 7.55 4.42 -28.44
N TYR A 33 7.78 5.67 -28.10
CA TYR A 33 7.94 6.17 -26.74
C TYR A 33 6.87 7.20 -26.43
N LEU A 34 6.28 7.11 -25.25
CA LEU A 34 5.39 8.11 -24.70
C LEU A 34 6.25 9.18 -24.03
N GLY A 35 6.24 10.38 -24.59
CA GLY A 35 6.95 11.55 -24.07
C GLY A 35 6.04 12.50 -23.30
N ALA A 36 6.62 13.60 -22.87
CA ALA A 36 5.93 14.65 -22.13
C ALA A 36 4.67 15.16 -22.87
N ARG A 37 3.61 15.48 -22.11
CA ARG A 37 2.36 16.05 -22.62
C ARG A 37 1.67 15.19 -23.67
N GLY A 38 1.91 13.85 -23.66
CA GLY A 38 1.29 12.92 -24.61
C GLY A 38 2.00 12.85 -25.96
N ALA A 39 3.15 13.49 -26.15
CA ALA A 39 3.95 13.35 -27.35
C ALA A 39 4.36 11.88 -27.58
N ARG A 40 4.35 11.44 -28.84
CA ARG A 40 4.85 10.11 -29.22
C ARG A 40 6.03 10.29 -30.15
N PHE A 41 7.13 9.63 -29.85
CA PHE A 41 8.34 9.67 -30.67
C PHE A 41 8.96 8.30 -30.83
N ALA A 42 9.82 8.15 -31.82
CA ALA A 42 10.64 6.96 -32.01
C ALA A 42 12.13 7.35 -31.95
N ILE A 43 12.99 6.41 -31.50
CA ILE A 43 14.43 6.63 -31.52
C ILE A 43 14.91 6.57 -32.97
N ASN A 44 15.72 7.57 -33.36
CA ASN A 44 16.34 7.58 -34.71
C ASN A 44 17.16 6.29 -34.94
N PRO A 45 16.99 5.61 -36.07
CA PRO A 45 17.67 4.34 -36.37
C PRO A 45 19.22 4.41 -36.29
N GLY A 46 19.78 5.58 -36.48
CA GLY A 46 21.22 5.81 -36.33
C GLY A 46 21.73 5.85 -34.87
N SER A 47 20.84 5.89 -33.90
CA SER A 47 21.20 5.83 -32.48
C SER A 47 21.47 4.40 -32.03
N SER A 48 22.49 4.18 -31.21
CA SER A 48 22.78 2.88 -30.59
C SER A 48 21.59 2.39 -29.73
N ALA A 49 20.88 3.30 -29.08
CA ALA A 49 19.70 3.01 -28.26
C ALA A 49 18.51 2.43 -29.06
N ALA A 50 18.45 2.67 -30.39
CA ALA A 50 17.40 2.12 -31.23
C ALA A 50 17.44 0.58 -31.34
N ARG A 51 18.59 -0.04 -31.09
CA ARG A 51 18.76 -1.50 -31.13
C ARG A 51 18.34 -2.18 -29.81
N THR A 52 18.51 -1.50 -28.69
CA THR A 52 18.26 -2.04 -27.36
C THR A 52 16.86 -1.74 -26.85
N ASN A 53 16.22 -0.70 -27.41
CA ASN A 53 14.88 -0.23 -27.00
C ASN A 53 14.75 -0.12 -25.45
N PRO A 54 15.59 0.69 -24.79
CA PRO A 54 15.54 0.79 -23.33
C PRO A 54 14.18 1.28 -22.84
N PRO A 55 13.71 0.84 -21.67
CA PRO A 55 12.36 1.14 -21.20
C PRO A 55 12.13 2.63 -20.94
N LEU A 56 13.15 3.35 -20.46
CA LEU A 56 13.10 4.77 -20.19
C LEU A 56 14.30 5.46 -20.82
N VAL A 57 14.07 6.55 -21.53
CA VAL A 57 15.10 7.27 -22.26
C VAL A 57 15.01 8.78 -22.05
N MET A 58 16.13 9.45 -22.25
CA MET A 58 16.22 10.88 -22.40
C MET A 58 16.77 11.17 -23.79
N ALA A 59 16.13 12.08 -24.51
CA ALA A 59 16.62 12.59 -25.81
C ALA A 59 17.19 13.99 -25.63
N VAL A 60 18.32 14.30 -26.31
CA VAL A 60 18.82 15.66 -26.35
C VAL A 60 17.97 16.49 -27.30
N GLU A 61 17.51 15.90 -28.40
CA GLU A 61 16.79 16.61 -29.45
C GLU A 61 15.61 15.75 -29.93
N LEU A 62 14.45 16.41 -30.13
CA LEU A 62 13.28 15.86 -30.78
C LEU A 62 13.05 16.61 -32.09
N VAL A 63 13.13 15.91 -33.22
CA VAL A 63 13.02 16.47 -34.56
C VAL A 63 11.79 15.92 -35.25
N GLU A 64 10.90 16.80 -35.67
CA GLU A 64 9.70 16.45 -36.42
C GLU A 64 10.00 16.39 -37.93
N THR A 65 9.62 15.27 -38.54
CA THR A 65 9.63 15.07 -40.00
C THR A 65 8.31 14.39 -40.40
N SER A 66 8.32 13.19 -40.95
CA SER A 66 7.12 12.35 -41.09
C SER A 66 6.59 11.82 -39.78
N ARG A 67 7.43 11.82 -38.77
CA ARG A 67 7.14 11.53 -37.33
C ARG A 67 8.16 12.27 -36.47
N LEU A 68 7.90 12.28 -35.16
CA LEU A 68 8.84 12.82 -34.18
C LEU A 68 9.97 11.80 -33.90
N TRP A 69 11.20 12.20 -34.15
CA TRP A 69 12.40 11.40 -33.93
C TRP A 69 13.25 11.94 -32.78
N ALA A 70 13.62 11.05 -31.86
CA ALA A 70 14.59 11.34 -30.83
C ALA A 70 16.03 11.12 -31.36
N ARG A 71 16.85 12.16 -31.27
CA ARG A 71 18.29 12.12 -31.59
C ARG A 71 19.11 12.24 -30.32
N THR A 72 20.32 11.67 -30.34
CA THR A 72 21.26 11.67 -29.20
C THR A 72 20.54 11.19 -27.94
N VAL A 73 20.17 9.90 -27.94
CA VAL A 73 19.35 9.27 -26.92
C VAL A 73 20.22 8.51 -25.94
N ALA A 74 19.96 8.65 -24.66
CA ALA A 74 20.55 7.87 -23.59
C ALA A 74 19.48 7.13 -22.76
N PRO A 75 19.73 5.85 -22.39
CA PRO A 75 18.92 5.18 -21.39
C PRO A 75 19.10 5.89 -20.03
N ILE A 76 18.04 5.96 -19.25
CA ILE A 76 18.02 6.55 -17.91
C ILE A 76 17.23 5.67 -16.95
N ASP A 77 17.48 5.85 -15.65
CA ASP A 77 16.74 5.20 -14.60
C ASP A 77 15.70 6.16 -14.00
N ALA A 78 14.57 5.61 -13.53
CA ALA A 78 13.52 6.39 -12.89
C ALA A 78 14.02 7.13 -11.64
N ASP A 79 14.92 6.52 -10.87
CA ASP A 79 15.52 7.13 -9.67
C ASP A 79 16.30 8.41 -10.00
N TRP A 80 16.94 8.47 -11.16
CA TRP A 80 17.64 9.69 -11.60
C TRP A 80 16.66 10.80 -11.93
N VAL A 81 15.52 10.44 -12.54
CA VAL A 81 14.43 11.40 -12.82
C VAL A 81 13.82 11.89 -11.52
N GLU A 82 13.59 11.01 -10.54
CA GLU A 82 13.07 11.38 -9.23
C GLU A 82 14.01 12.35 -8.48
N ALA A 83 15.33 12.10 -8.57
CA ALA A 83 16.33 12.94 -7.90
C ALA A 83 16.38 14.39 -8.42
N VAL A 84 16.06 14.62 -9.71
CA VAL A 84 16.19 15.95 -10.33
C VAL A 84 14.85 16.58 -10.71
N GLY A 85 13.78 15.81 -10.82
CA GLY A 85 12.47 16.23 -11.32
C GLY A 85 11.49 16.71 -10.25
N GLY A 86 11.91 16.77 -8.97
CA GLY A 86 11.06 16.90 -7.79
C GLY A 86 9.74 17.68 -7.95
N HIS A 87 9.82 18.93 -8.39
CA HIS A 87 8.65 19.83 -8.55
C HIS A 87 7.76 19.51 -9.77
N LEU A 88 8.25 18.74 -10.74
CA LEU A 88 7.52 18.33 -11.94
C LEU A 88 6.90 16.95 -11.80
N LEU A 89 7.19 16.24 -10.73
CA LEU A 89 6.66 14.91 -10.46
C LEU A 89 5.30 14.99 -9.80
N LYS A 90 4.36 14.19 -10.30
CA LYS A 90 3.09 13.93 -9.63
C LYS A 90 3.11 12.51 -9.09
N ARG A 91 2.78 12.38 -7.80
CA ARG A 91 2.67 11.09 -7.10
C ARG A 91 1.21 10.82 -6.80
N ASN A 92 0.75 9.64 -7.15
CA ASN A 92 -0.58 9.16 -6.82
C ASN A 92 -0.44 7.85 -6.05
N TYR A 93 -1.27 7.69 -5.04
CA TYR A 93 -1.30 6.50 -4.21
C TYR A 93 -2.66 5.83 -4.34
N SER A 94 -2.67 4.52 -4.41
CA SER A 94 -3.89 3.72 -4.53
C SER A 94 -3.82 2.48 -3.65
N GLU A 95 -5.00 1.97 -3.31
CA GLU A 95 -5.19 0.69 -2.63
C GLU A 95 -4.37 0.58 -1.33
N PRO A 96 -4.53 1.50 -0.36
CA PRO A 96 -3.90 1.32 0.93
C PRO A 96 -4.40 0.04 1.58
N HIS A 97 -3.48 -0.85 1.97
CA HIS A 97 -3.79 -2.16 2.53
C HIS A 97 -2.74 -2.60 3.55
N TRP A 98 -3.12 -3.58 4.39
CA TRP A 98 -2.23 -4.14 5.39
C TRP A 98 -1.21 -5.08 4.78
N SER A 99 0.06 -4.90 5.13
CA SER A 99 1.14 -5.82 4.83
C SER A 99 1.55 -6.57 6.11
N ALA A 100 1.04 -7.77 6.31
CA ALA A 100 1.37 -8.58 7.49
C ALA A 100 2.88 -8.88 7.60
N LYS A 101 3.58 -9.04 6.48
CA LYS A 101 5.03 -9.24 6.43
C LYS A 101 5.79 -7.98 6.83
N GLY A 102 5.30 -6.81 6.41
CA GLY A 102 5.91 -5.51 6.71
C GLY A 102 5.46 -4.92 8.03
N GLY A 103 4.38 -5.43 8.62
CA GLY A 103 3.77 -4.90 9.85
C GLY A 103 3.32 -3.44 9.73
N GLN A 104 2.80 -3.05 8.56
CA GLN A 104 2.41 -1.66 8.28
C GLN A 104 1.41 -1.58 7.14
N CYS A 105 0.68 -0.47 7.09
CA CYS A 105 -0.10 -0.11 5.91
C CYS A 105 0.84 0.28 4.77
N VAL A 106 0.60 -0.28 3.59
CA VAL A 106 1.32 -0.01 2.34
C VAL A 106 0.32 0.41 1.27
N ALA A 107 0.80 1.14 0.26
CA ALA A 107 0.00 1.51 -0.91
C ALA A 107 0.83 1.42 -2.18
N TYR A 108 0.18 1.34 -3.32
CA TYR A 108 0.83 1.44 -4.61
C TYR A 108 1.03 2.91 -4.98
N GLU A 109 2.29 3.27 -5.19
CA GLU A 109 2.67 4.59 -5.70
C GLU A 109 2.87 4.54 -7.20
N ARG A 110 2.29 5.51 -7.89
CA ARG A 110 2.55 5.81 -9.29
C ARG A 110 3.20 7.19 -9.39
N VAL A 111 4.33 7.29 -10.11
CA VAL A 111 5.03 8.56 -10.32
C VAL A 111 4.98 8.93 -11.79
N THR A 112 4.53 10.14 -12.08
CA THR A 112 4.45 10.69 -13.44
C THR A 112 5.28 11.96 -13.56
N LEU A 113 6.03 12.07 -14.66
CA LEU A 113 6.74 13.26 -15.07
C LEU A 113 6.05 13.86 -16.30
N LEU A 114 5.45 15.04 -16.19
CA LEU A 114 4.76 15.71 -17.31
C LEU A 114 3.80 14.79 -18.08
N GLY A 115 3.14 13.86 -17.38
CA GLY A 115 2.22 12.87 -17.96
C GLY A 115 2.87 11.53 -18.31
N VAL A 116 4.21 11.41 -18.32
CA VAL A 116 4.91 10.14 -18.55
C VAL A 116 4.97 9.33 -17.26
N PRO A 117 4.44 8.11 -17.19
CA PRO A 117 4.47 7.27 -16.00
C PRO A 117 5.87 6.64 -15.82
N ILE A 118 6.79 7.38 -15.22
CA ILE A 118 8.18 6.92 -15.00
C ILE A 118 8.26 5.74 -14.01
N ILE A 119 7.31 5.67 -13.08
CA ILE A 119 7.05 4.51 -12.21
C ILE A 119 5.58 4.18 -12.33
N ALA A 120 5.26 3.04 -12.92
CA ALA A 120 3.88 2.62 -13.12
C ALA A 120 3.23 2.18 -11.80
N GLN A 121 3.99 1.42 -10.99
CA GLN A 121 3.53 0.88 -9.71
C GLN A 121 4.73 0.46 -8.87
N ARG A 122 4.81 0.94 -7.64
CA ARG A 122 5.72 0.41 -6.62
C ARG A 122 5.04 0.43 -5.26
N LEU A 123 5.37 -0.52 -4.42
CA LEU A 123 4.83 -0.61 -3.07
C LEU A 123 5.61 0.32 -2.15
N VAL A 124 4.90 1.18 -1.42
CA VAL A 124 5.50 2.14 -0.47
C VAL A 124 4.80 2.09 0.88
N SER A 125 5.50 2.48 1.95
CA SER A 125 4.89 2.66 3.26
C SER A 125 3.92 3.83 3.24
N TYR A 126 2.66 3.58 3.64
CA TYR A 126 1.62 4.60 3.62
C TYR A 126 1.59 5.46 4.89
N ALA A 127 2.25 5.03 5.94
CA ALA A 127 2.29 5.71 7.24
C ALA A 127 2.80 7.16 7.21
N ARG A 128 3.65 7.51 6.22
CA ARG A 128 4.17 8.88 6.03
C ARG A 128 3.32 9.73 5.09
N ILE A 129 2.42 9.11 4.35
CA ILE A 129 1.57 9.74 3.33
C ILE A 129 0.25 10.16 3.98
N ASP A 130 -0.40 9.20 4.62
CA ASP A 130 -1.62 9.39 5.39
C ASP A 130 -1.56 8.56 6.66
N PRO A 131 -1.08 9.14 7.77
CA PRO A 131 -0.98 8.45 9.04
C PRO A 131 -2.35 8.09 9.65
N VAL A 132 -3.43 8.83 9.30
CA VAL A 132 -4.77 8.55 9.81
C VAL A 132 -5.28 7.24 9.21
N VAL A 133 -5.29 7.13 7.89
CA VAL A 133 -5.69 5.89 7.21
C VAL A 133 -4.75 4.73 7.56
N ALA A 134 -3.43 4.99 7.66
CA ALA A 134 -2.48 3.94 8.06
C ALA A 134 -2.75 3.40 9.47
N ARG A 135 -3.20 4.26 10.39
CA ARG A 135 -3.60 3.86 11.75
C ARG A 135 -4.88 3.05 11.75
N GLU A 136 -5.89 3.48 11.00
CA GLU A 136 -7.14 2.74 10.86
C GLU A 136 -6.89 1.33 10.32
N VAL A 137 -6.11 1.21 9.25
CA VAL A 137 -5.72 -0.08 8.68
C VAL A 137 -4.92 -0.93 9.67
N PHE A 138 -4.00 -0.32 10.45
CA PHE A 138 -3.23 -1.03 11.48
C PHE A 138 -4.15 -1.60 12.57
N ILE A 139 -5.06 -0.78 13.12
CA ILE A 139 -5.97 -1.23 14.18
C ILE A 139 -6.90 -2.32 13.63
N GLN A 140 -7.54 -2.07 12.49
CA GLN A 140 -8.47 -3.02 11.90
C GLN A 140 -7.80 -4.33 11.54
N SER A 141 -6.76 -4.30 10.72
CA SER A 141 -6.18 -5.53 10.19
C SER A 141 -5.30 -6.27 11.22
N ALA A 142 -4.49 -5.55 12.02
CA ALA A 142 -3.61 -6.20 12.97
C ALA A 142 -4.31 -6.60 14.27
N LEU A 143 -5.09 -5.68 14.87
CA LEU A 143 -5.61 -5.86 16.22
C LEU A 143 -7.04 -6.43 16.24
N VAL A 144 -7.87 -6.11 15.25
CA VAL A 144 -9.25 -6.63 15.15
C VAL A 144 -9.27 -7.95 14.39
N GLU A 145 -8.76 -7.97 13.15
CA GLU A 145 -8.78 -9.15 12.28
C GLU A 145 -7.67 -10.17 12.58
N GLY A 146 -6.69 -9.81 13.42
CA GLY A 146 -5.62 -10.71 13.82
C GLY A 146 -4.57 -11.01 12.76
N GLN A 147 -4.45 -10.19 11.72
CA GLN A 147 -3.46 -10.34 10.66
C GLN A 147 -2.06 -9.90 11.13
N TRP A 148 -1.73 -10.27 12.35
CA TRP A 148 -0.50 -9.89 13.03
C TRP A 148 0.12 -11.06 13.80
N ARG A 149 1.34 -11.42 13.47
CA ARG A 149 2.09 -12.43 14.22
C ARG A 149 2.80 -11.76 15.39
N THR A 150 2.24 -11.87 16.57
CA THR A 150 2.79 -11.27 17.78
C THR A 150 2.95 -12.31 18.89
N ARG A 151 3.88 -12.00 19.83
CA ARG A 151 4.10 -12.77 21.06
C ARG A 151 3.71 -11.98 22.31
N HIS A 152 3.01 -10.87 22.17
CA HIS A 152 2.55 -10.08 23.30
C HIS A 152 1.48 -10.84 24.11
N HIS A 153 1.64 -10.85 25.45
CA HIS A 153 0.76 -11.63 26.33
C HIS A 153 -0.69 -11.15 26.29
N PHE A 154 -0.93 -9.83 26.20
CA PHE A 154 -2.29 -9.30 26.07
C PHE A 154 -3.03 -9.90 24.86
N TRP A 155 -2.29 -10.15 23.76
CA TRP A 155 -2.89 -10.74 22.55
C TRP A 155 -3.42 -12.15 22.81
N ALA A 156 -2.63 -12.99 23.49
CA ALA A 156 -3.07 -14.34 23.83
C ALA A 156 -4.27 -14.32 24.81
N ARG A 157 -4.27 -13.39 25.80
CA ARG A 157 -5.41 -13.20 26.70
C ARG A 157 -6.66 -12.78 25.94
N ASN A 158 -6.54 -11.82 25.02
CA ASN A 158 -7.67 -11.34 24.22
C ASN A 158 -8.23 -12.42 23.28
N GLN A 159 -7.39 -13.30 22.73
CA GLN A 159 -7.88 -14.43 21.93
C GLN A 159 -8.70 -15.40 22.79
N ALA A 160 -8.29 -15.66 24.02
CA ALA A 160 -9.06 -16.50 24.95
C ALA A 160 -10.41 -15.86 25.31
N VAL A 161 -10.44 -14.55 25.60
CA VAL A 161 -11.68 -13.82 25.90
C VAL A 161 -12.62 -13.77 24.69
N ARG A 162 -12.08 -13.63 23.48
CA ARG A 162 -12.90 -13.70 22.24
C ARG A 162 -13.54 -15.07 22.09
N ALA A 163 -12.78 -16.14 22.27
CA ALA A 163 -13.30 -17.50 22.18
C ALA A 163 -14.40 -17.76 23.23
N GLU A 164 -14.24 -17.22 24.44
CA GLU A 164 -15.25 -17.32 25.50
C GLU A 164 -16.54 -16.57 25.13
N ALA A 165 -16.43 -15.35 24.59
CA ALA A 165 -17.57 -14.56 24.14
C ALA A 165 -18.31 -15.22 22.97
N GLU A 166 -17.58 -15.78 22.01
CA GLU A 166 -18.14 -16.56 20.89
C GLU A 166 -18.88 -17.81 21.39
N ASP A 167 -18.31 -18.56 22.33
CA ASP A 167 -18.94 -19.74 22.93
C ASP A 167 -20.24 -19.36 23.69
N LEU A 168 -20.26 -18.23 24.40
CA LEU A 168 -21.46 -17.71 25.03
C LEU A 168 -22.54 -17.36 24.00
N ALA A 169 -22.18 -16.70 22.90
CA ALA A 169 -23.11 -16.36 21.84
C ALA A 169 -23.68 -17.60 21.14
N ASP A 170 -22.85 -18.61 20.89
CA ASP A 170 -23.25 -19.87 20.25
C ASP A 170 -24.17 -20.69 21.18
N ARG A 171 -23.90 -20.78 22.49
CA ARG A 171 -24.78 -21.43 23.48
C ARG A 171 -26.14 -20.78 23.54
N ASN A 172 -26.20 -19.46 23.49
CA ASN A 172 -27.46 -18.72 23.47
C ASN A 172 -28.11 -18.68 22.07
N ARG A 173 -27.48 -19.25 21.04
CA ARG A 173 -27.91 -19.19 19.62
C ARG A 173 -28.18 -17.77 19.13
N ARG A 174 -27.46 -16.79 19.67
CA ARG A 174 -27.67 -15.35 19.45
C ARG A 174 -26.33 -14.70 19.11
N ARG A 175 -25.98 -14.69 17.82
CA ARG A 175 -24.78 -13.98 17.31
C ARG A 175 -24.88 -12.47 17.41
N ASP A 176 -26.10 -11.95 17.55
CA ASP A 176 -26.39 -10.54 17.80
C ASP A 176 -25.94 -10.06 19.19
N LEU A 177 -25.54 -10.99 20.07
CA LEU A 177 -24.94 -10.65 21.37
C LEU A 177 -23.53 -10.09 21.26
N LEU A 178 -22.80 -10.37 20.19
CA LEU A 178 -21.43 -9.88 20.03
C LEU A 178 -21.41 -8.47 19.44
N VAL A 179 -20.51 -7.64 19.95
CA VAL A 179 -20.22 -6.34 19.36
C VAL A 179 -19.61 -6.50 17.97
N ASP A 180 -19.74 -5.48 17.14
CA ASP A 180 -19.11 -5.43 15.83
C ASP A 180 -17.60 -5.10 15.92
N ASP A 181 -16.90 -5.32 14.82
CA ASP A 181 -15.48 -5.01 14.71
C ASP A 181 -15.16 -3.53 14.94
N ALA A 182 -16.10 -2.62 14.65
CA ALA A 182 -15.93 -1.19 14.88
C ALA A 182 -15.83 -0.86 16.36
N SER A 183 -16.59 -1.55 17.21
CA SER A 183 -16.53 -1.41 18.67
C SER A 183 -15.20 -1.88 19.23
N ILE A 184 -14.67 -3.00 18.72
CA ILE A 184 -13.34 -3.52 19.11
C ILE A 184 -12.26 -2.56 18.64
N ALA A 185 -12.37 -2.04 17.42
CA ALA A 185 -11.44 -1.03 16.88
C ALA A 185 -11.43 0.23 17.74
N ALA A 186 -12.62 0.71 18.18
CA ALA A 186 -12.76 1.86 19.07
C ALA A 186 -12.08 1.63 20.43
N PHE A 187 -12.19 0.42 21.00
CA PHE A 187 -11.48 0.05 22.22
C PHE A 187 -9.98 0.26 22.11
N TYR A 188 -9.36 -0.26 21.03
CA TYR A 188 -7.93 -0.09 20.80
C TYR A 188 -7.59 1.37 20.45
N ALA A 189 -8.41 2.04 19.65
CA ALA A 189 -8.19 3.42 19.24
C ALA A 189 -8.16 4.39 20.42
N ALA A 190 -8.97 4.14 21.47
CA ALA A 190 -9.00 4.96 22.67
C ALA A 190 -7.75 4.79 23.57
N ARG A 191 -7.05 3.66 23.47
CA ARG A 191 -5.93 3.28 24.36
C ARG A 191 -4.55 3.42 23.74
N ILE A 192 -4.48 3.26 22.42
CA ILE A 192 -3.22 3.34 21.66
C ILE A 192 -3.04 4.76 21.15
N PRO A 193 -1.90 5.43 21.39
CA PRO A 193 -1.64 6.79 20.91
C PRO A 193 -1.75 6.93 19.38
N ALA A 194 -2.14 8.13 18.93
CA ALA A 194 -2.44 8.40 17.52
C ALA A 194 -1.23 8.20 16.58
N GLU A 195 -0.02 8.40 17.09
CA GLU A 195 1.24 8.24 16.34
C GLU A 195 1.64 6.78 16.07
N ILE A 196 0.93 5.81 16.67
CA ILE A 196 1.20 4.38 16.50
C ILE A 196 0.44 3.89 15.27
N VAL A 197 1.16 3.75 14.15
CA VAL A 197 0.61 3.39 12.84
C VAL A 197 1.29 2.16 12.20
N THR A 198 2.23 1.54 12.91
CA THR A 198 2.94 0.32 12.47
C THR A 198 3.24 -0.59 13.66
N VAL A 199 3.50 -1.88 13.38
CA VAL A 199 3.95 -2.85 14.40
C VAL A 199 5.22 -2.36 15.09
N ALA A 200 6.19 -1.82 14.35
CA ALA A 200 7.44 -1.32 14.94
C ALA A 200 7.22 -0.14 15.90
N HIS A 201 6.27 0.75 15.59
CA HIS A 201 5.86 1.82 16.50
C HIS A 201 5.18 1.23 17.73
N PHE A 202 4.28 0.28 17.52
CA PHE A 202 3.55 -0.39 18.59
C PHE A 202 4.50 -1.12 19.54
N ASP A 203 5.42 -1.94 19.05
CA ASP A 203 6.37 -2.70 19.86
C ASP A 203 7.25 -1.80 20.74
N ARG A 204 7.65 -0.64 20.20
CA ARG A 204 8.43 0.36 20.94
C ARG A 204 7.60 0.97 22.07
N TRP A 205 6.41 1.46 21.73
CA TRP A 205 5.50 2.07 22.69
C TRP A 205 5.04 1.08 23.76
N TRP A 206 4.63 -0.13 23.35
CA TRP A 206 4.09 -1.15 24.25
C TRP A 206 5.12 -1.61 25.29
N ARG A 207 6.40 -1.60 24.97
CA ARG A 207 7.48 -1.93 25.93
C ARG A 207 7.42 -1.07 27.18
N ASP A 208 7.08 0.20 27.02
CA ASP A 208 7.00 1.16 28.13
C ASP A 208 5.59 1.24 28.72
N ALA A 209 4.56 1.16 27.91
CA ALA A 209 3.16 1.16 28.34
C ALA A 209 2.84 -0.03 29.26
N ARG A 210 3.25 -1.24 28.90
CA ARG A 210 3.01 -2.46 29.71
C ARG A 210 3.71 -2.47 31.08
N ARG A 211 4.77 -1.66 31.25
CA ARG A 211 5.42 -1.52 32.57
C ARG A 211 4.59 -0.70 33.53
N LYS A 212 3.74 0.18 33.00
CA LYS A 212 2.83 1.02 33.77
C LYS A 212 1.50 0.31 34.02
N ASP A 213 0.99 -0.32 32.98
CA ASP A 213 -0.24 -1.10 33.01
C ASP A 213 -0.13 -2.26 32.03
N GLU A 214 0.03 -3.47 32.55
CA GLU A 214 0.12 -4.71 31.76
C GLU A 214 -1.22 -5.08 31.12
N HIS A 215 -2.34 -4.62 31.71
CA HIS A 215 -3.69 -4.93 31.32
C HIS A 215 -4.36 -3.84 30.47
N LEU A 216 -3.63 -2.78 30.11
CA LEU A 216 -4.15 -1.64 29.35
C LEU A 216 -4.91 -2.04 28.09
N LEU A 217 -4.48 -3.10 27.42
CA LEU A 217 -5.07 -3.59 26.16
C LEU A 217 -5.85 -4.90 26.31
N ASP A 218 -6.11 -5.35 27.53
CA ASP A 218 -6.90 -6.55 27.79
C ASP A 218 -8.37 -6.26 27.56
N LEU A 219 -9.00 -7.10 26.73
CA LEU A 219 -10.43 -7.13 26.54
C LEU A 219 -11.08 -7.95 27.68
N THR A 220 -12.29 -7.58 28.05
CA THR A 220 -13.16 -8.39 28.90
C THR A 220 -14.31 -8.95 28.08
N VAL A 221 -15.00 -9.99 28.56
CA VAL A 221 -16.20 -10.52 27.92
C VAL A 221 -17.26 -9.41 27.77
N ALA A 222 -17.37 -8.51 28.76
CA ALA A 222 -18.28 -7.39 28.72
C ALA A 222 -17.97 -6.40 27.57
N ASP A 223 -16.69 -6.21 27.19
CA ASP A 223 -16.30 -5.36 26.06
C ASP A 223 -16.69 -5.98 24.71
N LEU A 224 -16.95 -7.29 24.67
CA LEU A 224 -17.29 -8.05 23.48
C LEU A 224 -18.79 -8.35 23.35
N LEU A 225 -19.57 -8.04 24.37
CA LEU A 225 -21.03 -8.20 24.33
C LEU A 225 -21.72 -6.87 24.07
N ALA A 226 -22.82 -6.93 23.30
CA ALA A 226 -23.64 -5.76 23.06
C ALA A 226 -24.22 -5.20 24.37
N PRO A 227 -24.34 -3.88 24.55
CA PRO A 227 -24.79 -3.26 25.80
C PRO A 227 -26.14 -3.75 26.29
N ASP A 228 -27.02 -4.18 25.36
CA ASP A 228 -28.38 -4.68 25.66
C ASP A 228 -28.45 -6.22 25.66
N ALA A 229 -27.30 -6.91 25.79
CA ALA A 229 -27.24 -8.36 25.79
C ALA A 229 -27.84 -8.93 27.09
N GLU A 230 -29.12 -9.31 27.06
CA GLU A 230 -29.73 -10.13 28.11
C GLU A 230 -29.21 -11.57 27.95
N LEU A 231 -28.28 -11.96 28.81
CA LEU A 231 -27.81 -13.33 28.90
C LEU A 231 -28.81 -14.18 29.66
N ASP A 232 -29.45 -15.13 29.00
CA ASP A 232 -30.24 -16.16 29.69
C ASP A 232 -29.30 -17.20 30.30
N THR A 233 -28.91 -16.96 31.56
CA THR A 233 -28.04 -17.86 32.32
C THR A 233 -28.76 -19.11 32.82
N THR A 234 -30.06 -19.22 32.59
CA THR A 234 -30.92 -20.29 33.17
C THR A 234 -31.21 -21.42 32.18
N SER A 235 -30.92 -21.23 30.89
CA SER A 235 -31.32 -22.14 29.81
C SER A 235 -30.48 -23.41 29.67
N PHE A 236 -29.35 -23.55 30.38
CA PHE A 236 -28.52 -24.75 30.31
C PHE A 236 -28.06 -25.19 31.70
N PRO A 237 -28.64 -26.27 32.26
CA PRO A 237 -28.08 -26.89 33.45
C PRO A 237 -26.76 -27.55 33.15
N ASP A 238 -25.78 -27.35 34.04
CA ASP A 238 -24.40 -27.91 33.94
C ASP A 238 -24.32 -29.42 33.93
N HIS A 239 -25.42 -30.12 34.15
CA HIS A 239 -25.51 -31.58 34.13
C HIS A 239 -26.82 -32.06 33.49
N TRP A 240 -26.67 -32.98 32.53
CA TRP A 240 -27.76 -33.84 32.11
C TRP A 240 -27.93 -34.96 33.15
N PRO A 241 -29.16 -35.34 33.52
CA PRO A 241 -29.42 -36.48 34.42
C PRO A 241 -29.04 -37.79 33.78
#